data_4e55e3ad927b715802063702683be6bf
#
_entry.id   4e55e3ad927b715802063702683be6bf
#
_cell.length_a   1.000
_cell.length_b   1.000
_cell.length_c   1.000
_cell.angle_alpha   90.00
_cell.angle_beta   90.00
_cell.angle_gamma   90.00
#
_symmetry.space_group_name_H-M   'P 1'
#
loop_
_entity.id
_entity.type
_entity.pdbx_description
1 polymer ?
#
loop_
_entity_poly.entity_id
_entity_poly.type
_entity_poly.pdbx_seq_one_letter_code
_entity_poly.pdbx_strand_id
1 'polypeptide(L)'
;MERKNAWKKYSDEDKNNVFTFADEYKTFISECKTERECVKKAVELAKKAGYRDLQEIIAANETLKAGDKVYAVNMKKAIVLFNIGSEPISTGMNILGAHIDSPRLDIKQNPMYEDSDLVLLDTHYYGGIKKYQWVAIPLALHGVVALKNGECVEVVIGEDVCDAVVGVSDLLIHLAAKQMEKKGSSVVEGEDLDILIGSMPAASDLSLIHI
;
A
#
# COMPACT_ATOMS: atom_id res chain seq x y z
N MET A 1 -21.88 29.14 11.74
CA MET A 1 -22.53 28.83 10.43
C MET A 1 -22.71 27.33 10.35
N GLU A 2 -23.93 26.83 10.42
CA GLU A 2 -24.20 25.38 10.31
C GLU A 2 -24.11 24.98 8.82
N ARG A 3 -23.19 24.07 8.48
CA ARG A 3 -23.06 23.55 7.11
C ARG A 3 -24.16 22.51 6.87
N LYS A 4 -25.06 22.76 5.93
CA LYS A 4 -26.06 21.77 5.53
C LYS A 4 -25.35 20.52 4.96
N ASN A 5 -25.84 19.36 5.34
CA ASN A 5 -25.38 18.06 4.79
C ASN A 5 -25.52 18.07 3.27
N ALA A 6 -24.49 17.68 2.55
CA ALA A 6 -24.45 17.67 1.08
C ALA A 6 -25.56 16.79 0.46
N TRP A 7 -25.85 15.65 1.06
CA TRP A 7 -26.94 14.73 0.61
C TRP A 7 -28.32 15.39 0.50
N LYS A 8 -28.56 16.45 1.31
CA LYS A 8 -29.82 17.20 1.25
C LYS A 8 -29.91 18.14 0.06
N LYS A 9 -28.81 18.35 -0.67
CA LYS A 9 -28.72 19.26 -1.81
C LYS A 9 -28.53 18.55 -3.14
N TYR A 10 -28.06 17.29 -3.11
CA TYR A 10 -27.76 16.52 -4.30
C TYR A 10 -29.04 16.14 -5.05
N SER A 11 -29.03 16.40 -6.35
CA SER A 11 -29.97 15.79 -7.30
C SER A 11 -29.74 14.28 -7.39
N ASP A 12 -30.63 13.56 -8.06
CA ASP A 12 -30.43 12.13 -8.27
C ASP A 12 -29.24 11.85 -9.22
N GLU A 13 -28.97 12.75 -10.16
CA GLU A 13 -27.78 12.70 -11.01
C GLU A 13 -26.49 12.88 -10.17
N ASP A 14 -26.45 13.87 -9.26
CA ASP A 14 -25.32 14.07 -8.36
C ASP A 14 -25.07 12.84 -7.50
N LYS A 15 -26.13 12.21 -6.96
CA LYS A 15 -26.01 10.98 -6.17
C LYS A 15 -25.42 9.84 -6.99
N ASN A 16 -25.87 9.64 -8.23
CA ASN A 16 -25.34 8.62 -9.13
C ASN A 16 -23.84 8.86 -9.40
N ASN A 17 -23.46 10.11 -9.67
CA ASN A 17 -22.06 10.48 -9.88
C ASN A 17 -21.20 10.22 -8.65
N VAL A 18 -21.69 10.49 -7.44
CA VAL A 18 -21.01 10.18 -6.17
C VAL A 18 -20.78 8.68 -6.02
N PHE A 19 -21.80 7.85 -6.32
CA PHE A 19 -21.65 6.40 -6.22
C PHE A 19 -20.67 5.85 -7.26
N THR A 20 -20.75 6.31 -8.51
CA THR A 20 -19.80 5.94 -9.56
C THR A 20 -18.36 6.28 -9.15
N PHE A 21 -18.12 7.50 -8.68
CA PHE A 21 -16.80 7.93 -8.20
C PHE A 21 -16.33 7.09 -7.00
N ALA A 22 -17.23 6.77 -6.07
CA ALA A 22 -16.91 5.94 -4.91
C ALA A 22 -16.53 4.51 -5.31
N ASP A 23 -17.17 3.94 -6.32
CA ASP A 23 -16.86 2.61 -6.83
C ASP A 23 -15.51 2.59 -7.57
N GLU A 24 -15.21 3.61 -8.36
CA GLU A 24 -13.87 3.78 -8.97
C GLU A 24 -12.78 3.93 -7.90
N TYR A 25 -13.04 4.70 -6.84
CA TYR A 25 -12.11 4.87 -5.73
C TYR A 25 -11.90 3.56 -4.95
N LYS A 26 -12.96 2.81 -4.67
CA LYS A 26 -12.86 1.48 -4.03
C LYS A 26 -11.99 0.53 -4.86
N THR A 27 -12.18 0.53 -6.17
CA THR A 27 -11.36 -0.27 -7.09
C THR A 27 -9.88 0.14 -6.99
N PHE A 28 -9.61 1.45 -7.03
CA PHE A 28 -8.25 1.96 -6.91
C PHE A 28 -7.57 1.51 -5.62
N ILE A 29 -8.21 1.71 -4.45
CA ILE A 29 -7.60 1.34 -3.16
C ILE A 29 -7.52 -0.19 -2.96
N SER A 30 -8.38 -0.96 -3.63
CA SER A 30 -8.32 -2.42 -3.59
C SER A 30 -7.14 -2.98 -4.41
N GLU A 31 -6.80 -2.33 -5.52
CA GLU A 31 -5.68 -2.72 -6.38
C GLU A 31 -4.33 -2.14 -5.90
N CYS A 32 -4.35 -1.08 -5.08
CA CYS A 32 -3.15 -0.32 -4.70
C CYS A 32 -2.90 -0.40 -3.20
N LYS A 33 -2.16 -1.41 -2.75
CA LYS A 33 -1.83 -1.64 -1.33
C LYS A 33 -0.51 -0.98 -0.92
N THR A 34 0.36 -0.70 -1.88
CA THR A 34 1.68 -0.09 -1.66
C THR A 34 1.85 1.18 -2.50
N GLU A 35 2.83 2.03 -2.13
CA GLU A 35 3.16 3.25 -2.89
C GLU A 35 3.53 2.93 -4.34
N ARG A 36 4.19 1.79 -4.59
CA ARG A 36 4.58 1.36 -5.94
C ARG A 36 3.37 1.04 -6.80
N GLU A 37 2.39 0.34 -6.25
CA GLU A 37 1.14 0.02 -6.93
C GLU A 37 0.32 1.28 -7.20
N CYS A 38 0.23 2.20 -6.20
CA CYS A 38 -0.40 3.50 -6.38
C CYS A 38 0.23 4.29 -7.53
N VAL A 39 1.56 4.37 -7.59
CA VAL A 39 2.26 5.08 -8.68
C VAL A 39 2.01 4.41 -10.02
N LYS A 40 2.09 3.09 -10.10
CA LYS A 40 1.82 2.31 -11.31
C LYS A 40 0.42 2.61 -11.85
N LYS A 41 -0.59 2.52 -10.97
CA LYS A 41 -1.98 2.82 -11.33
C LYS A 41 -2.19 4.29 -11.71
N ALA A 42 -1.57 5.22 -10.98
CA ALA A 42 -1.64 6.65 -11.29
C ALA A 42 -1.03 6.96 -12.67
N VAL A 43 0.07 6.31 -13.06
CA VAL A 43 0.66 6.43 -14.40
C VAL A 43 -0.30 5.92 -15.48
N GLU A 44 -0.97 4.78 -15.25
CA GLU A 44 -1.97 4.26 -16.19
C GLU A 44 -3.12 5.25 -16.40
N LEU A 45 -3.65 5.81 -15.30
CA LEU A 45 -4.72 6.81 -15.34
C LEU A 45 -4.25 8.11 -16.00
N ALA A 46 -3.04 8.56 -15.69
CA ALA A 46 -2.44 9.75 -16.30
C ALA A 46 -2.29 9.59 -17.82
N LYS A 47 -1.77 8.45 -18.29
CA LYS A 47 -1.67 8.14 -19.73
C LYS A 47 -3.04 8.15 -20.42
N LYS A 48 -4.06 7.55 -19.81
CA LYS A 48 -5.44 7.59 -20.31
C LYS A 48 -6.00 9.01 -20.39
N ALA A 49 -5.58 9.89 -19.47
CA ALA A 49 -5.97 11.30 -19.45
C ALA A 49 -5.10 12.20 -20.37
N GLY A 50 -4.18 11.61 -21.15
CA GLY A 50 -3.35 12.31 -22.12
C GLY A 50 -2.07 12.92 -21.54
N TYR A 51 -1.63 12.50 -20.36
CA TYR A 51 -0.32 12.88 -19.81
C TYR A 51 0.79 12.09 -20.49
N ARG A 52 1.91 12.75 -20.77
CA ARG A 52 3.13 12.17 -21.33
C ARG A 52 4.24 12.12 -20.30
N ASP A 53 5.13 11.15 -20.40
CA ASP A 53 6.30 11.06 -19.53
C ASP A 53 7.26 12.22 -19.77
N LEU A 54 7.58 12.96 -18.72
CA LEU A 54 8.51 14.08 -18.80
C LEU A 54 9.93 13.66 -19.22
N GLN A 55 10.37 12.46 -18.86
CA GLN A 55 11.69 11.96 -19.23
C GLN A 55 11.79 11.68 -20.73
N GLU A 56 10.72 11.14 -21.34
CA GLU A 56 10.65 10.93 -22.78
C GLU A 56 10.70 12.27 -23.54
N ILE A 57 10.01 13.29 -23.04
CA ILE A 57 10.02 14.66 -23.63
C ILE A 57 11.40 15.28 -23.56
N ILE A 58 12.09 15.15 -22.40
CA ILE A 58 13.46 15.65 -22.21
C ILE A 58 14.43 14.93 -23.16
N ALA A 59 14.32 13.59 -23.26
CA ALA A 59 15.18 12.81 -24.15
C ALA A 59 14.98 13.17 -25.64
N ALA A 60 13.77 13.57 -26.02
CA ALA A 60 13.45 14.02 -27.38
C ALA A 60 13.78 15.49 -27.65
N ASN A 61 14.31 16.22 -26.65
CA ASN A 61 14.53 17.68 -26.73
C ASN A 61 13.27 18.47 -27.11
N GLU A 62 12.10 17.99 -26.73
CA GLU A 62 10.84 18.70 -26.98
C GLU A 62 10.64 19.84 -25.96
N THR A 63 10.03 20.92 -26.42
CA THR A 63 9.63 22.05 -25.57
C THR A 63 8.17 21.95 -25.20
N LEU A 64 7.86 22.07 -23.92
CA LEU A 64 6.48 22.09 -23.42
C LEU A 64 5.77 23.39 -23.78
N LYS A 65 4.48 23.30 -24.05
CA LYS A 65 3.59 24.40 -24.40
C LYS A 65 2.40 24.47 -23.46
N ALA A 66 1.75 25.62 -23.40
CA ALA A 66 0.50 25.77 -22.67
C ALA A 66 -0.53 24.71 -23.10
N GLY A 67 -1.14 24.04 -22.13
CA GLY A 67 -2.08 22.94 -22.34
C GLY A 67 -1.44 21.55 -22.34
N ASP A 68 -0.11 21.43 -22.40
CA ASP A 68 0.56 20.14 -22.28
C ASP A 68 0.35 19.53 -20.88
N LYS A 69 0.21 18.22 -20.87
CA LYS A 69 0.06 17.42 -19.66
C LYS A 69 1.23 16.47 -19.53
N VAL A 70 1.96 16.57 -18.44
CA VAL A 70 3.15 15.71 -18.21
C VAL A 70 3.14 15.12 -16.82
N TYR A 71 3.76 13.94 -16.69
CA TYR A 71 4.02 13.33 -15.38
C TYR A 71 5.51 12.99 -15.23
N ALA A 72 5.96 12.96 -13.99
CA ALA A 72 7.28 12.45 -13.62
C ALA A 72 7.15 11.50 -12.44
N VAL A 73 7.87 10.38 -12.49
CA VAL A 73 7.92 9.38 -11.43
C VAL A 73 9.28 9.44 -10.75
N ASN A 74 9.27 9.44 -9.41
CA ASN A 74 10.48 9.35 -8.61
C ASN A 74 10.54 8.02 -7.86
N MET A 75 11.59 7.23 -8.12
CA MET A 75 11.90 5.95 -7.46
C MET A 75 10.75 4.93 -7.43
N LYS A 76 9.77 5.06 -8.33
CA LYS A 76 8.53 4.28 -8.36
C LYS A 76 7.67 4.40 -7.09
N LYS A 77 7.91 5.42 -6.26
CA LYS A 77 7.20 5.64 -4.98
C LYS A 77 6.54 7.01 -4.86
N ALA A 78 6.79 7.91 -5.80
CA ALA A 78 6.14 9.21 -5.88
C ALA A 78 5.88 9.56 -7.34
N ILE A 79 4.80 10.30 -7.59
CA ILE A 79 4.43 10.82 -8.90
C ILE A 79 4.05 12.28 -8.79
N VAL A 80 4.42 13.05 -9.79
CA VAL A 80 3.98 14.45 -9.95
C VAL A 80 3.34 14.58 -11.33
N LEU A 81 2.20 15.24 -11.39
CA LEU A 81 1.49 15.55 -12.64
C LEU A 81 1.43 17.07 -12.81
N PHE A 82 1.70 17.54 -14.01
CA PHE A 82 1.63 18.95 -14.35
C PHE A 82 0.69 19.19 -15.51
N ASN A 83 -0.18 20.16 -15.37
CA ASN A 83 -0.88 20.80 -16.48
C ASN A 83 -0.19 22.14 -16.72
N ILE A 84 0.42 22.29 -17.88
CA ILE A 84 1.15 23.53 -18.22
C ILE A 84 0.14 24.63 -18.52
N GLY A 85 0.17 25.66 -17.70
CA GLY A 85 -0.70 26.83 -17.85
C GLY A 85 -0.30 27.75 -18.99
N SER A 86 -1.14 28.75 -19.26
CA SER A 86 -0.84 29.85 -20.24
C SER A 86 0.13 30.89 -19.68
N GLU A 87 0.17 31.05 -18.35
CA GLU A 87 1.03 32.02 -17.68
C GLU A 87 2.38 31.39 -17.33
N PRO A 88 3.45 32.19 -17.27
CA PRO A 88 4.76 31.73 -16.84
C PRO A 88 4.72 31.12 -15.41
N ILE A 89 5.48 30.06 -15.17
CA ILE A 89 5.58 29.42 -13.84
C ILE A 89 6.02 30.42 -12.76
N SER A 90 6.79 31.44 -13.13
CA SER A 90 7.23 32.51 -12.21
C SER A 90 6.09 33.33 -11.61
N THR A 91 4.89 33.32 -12.20
CA THR A 91 3.69 33.99 -11.66
C THR A 91 3.00 33.16 -10.57
N GLY A 92 3.41 31.89 -10.40
CA GLY A 92 2.88 30.97 -9.39
C GLY A 92 2.24 29.72 -10.00
N MET A 93 1.86 28.80 -9.14
CA MET A 93 1.18 27.56 -9.49
C MET A 93 0.23 27.12 -8.38
N ASN A 94 -0.79 26.36 -8.75
CA ASN A 94 -1.64 25.67 -7.78
C ASN A 94 -1.07 24.28 -7.54
N ILE A 95 -0.78 23.94 -6.29
CA ILE A 95 -0.22 22.64 -5.91
C ILE A 95 -1.26 21.88 -5.07
N LEU A 96 -1.61 20.69 -5.54
CA LEU A 96 -2.41 19.72 -4.79
C LEU A 96 -1.48 18.56 -4.38
N GLY A 97 -1.41 18.27 -3.10
CA GLY A 97 -0.58 17.20 -2.57
C GLY A 97 -1.40 16.22 -1.74
N ALA A 98 -1.09 14.94 -1.87
CA ALA A 98 -1.65 13.87 -1.06
C ALA A 98 -0.61 12.79 -0.84
N HIS A 99 -0.65 12.11 0.32
CA HIS A 99 0.14 10.91 0.54
C HIS A 99 -0.53 9.70 -0.12
N ILE A 100 0.28 8.70 -0.47
CA ILE A 100 -0.16 7.46 -1.10
C ILE A 100 0.28 6.22 -0.32
N ASP A 101 0.98 6.41 0.80
CA ASP A 101 1.31 5.35 1.75
C ASP A 101 0.08 5.01 2.61
N SER A 102 0.01 3.74 3.03
CA SER A 102 -1.05 3.21 3.89
C SER A 102 -0.45 2.46 5.07
N PRO A 103 -1.15 2.38 6.21
CA PRO A 103 -0.74 1.54 7.32
C PRO A 103 -0.60 0.07 6.88
N ARG A 104 0.48 -0.59 7.34
CA ARG A 104 0.81 -1.97 6.99
C ARG A 104 1.77 -2.58 7.99
N LEU A 105 2.05 -3.86 7.84
CA LEU A 105 3.19 -4.53 8.47
C LEU A 105 4.30 -4.64 7.43
N ASP A 106 5.46 -4.02 7.67
CA ASP A 106 6.65 -4.17 6.84
C ASP A 106 7.46 -5.37 7.33
N ILE A 107 7.87 -6.22 6.42
CA ILE A 107 8.77 -7.35 6.71
C ILE A 107 10.18 -6.79 6.95
N LYS A 108 10.81 -7.18 8.07
CA LYS A 108 12.18 -6.78 8.42
C LYS A 108 13.22 -7.35 7.46
N GLN A 109 14.45 -6.88 7.52
CA GLN A 109 15.53 -7.23 6.56
C GLN A 109 15.93 -8.71 6.57
N ASN A 110 15.92 -9.35 7.75
CA ASN A 110 16.18 -10.78 7.93
C ASN A 110 14.99 -11.39 8.68
N PRO A 111 13.85 -11.53 7.98
CA PRO A 111 12.58 -11.69 8.66
C PRO A 111 12.29 -13.12 9.12
N MET A 112 12.83 -14.09 8.41
CA MET A 112 12.42 -15.49 8.61
C MET A 112 13.14 -16.09 9.82
N TYR A 113 12.36 -16.62 10.75
CA TYR A 113 12.85 -17.37 11.90
C TYR A 113 11.90 -18.50 12.27
N GLU A 114 12.37 -19.42 13.08
CA GLU A 114 11.60 -20.55 13.60
C GLU A 114 11.45 -20.40 15.12
N ASP A 115 10.25 -20.52 15.60
CA ASP A 115 9.93 -20.63 17.02
C ASP A 115 8.79 -21.63 17.23
N SER A 116 8.96 -22.52 18.22
CA SER A 116 7.94 -23.51 18.59
C SER A 116 7.44 -24.37 17.42
N ASP A 117 8.36 -24.79 16.55
CA ASP A 117 8.09 -25.54 15.31
C ASP A 117 7.23 -24.78 14.29
N LEU A 118 7.15 -23.47 14.40
CA LEU A 118 6.45 -22.58 13.47
C LEU A 118 7.44 -21.70 12.73
N VAL A 119 7.17 -21.39 11.49
CA VAL A 119 7.94 -20.45 10.66
C VAL A 119 7.23 -19.11 10.65
N LEU A 120 7.94 -18.10 11.09
CA LEU A 120 7.44 -16.75 11.27
C LEU A 120 8.23 -15.74 10.41
N LEU A 121 7.59 -14.66 10.03
CA LEU A 121 8.22 -13.47 9.47
C LEU A 121 8.16 -12.36 10.51
N ASP A 122 9.32 -11.92 10.97
CA ASP A 122 9.48 -10.76 11.84
C ASP A 122 9.07 -9.49 11.08
N THR A 123 8.22 -8.68 11.70
CA THR A 123 7.64 -7.50 11.09
C THR A 123 7.87 -6.24 11.90
N HIS A 124 7.65 -5.12 11.23
CA HIS A 124 7.56 -3.81 11.84
C HIS A 124 6.29 -3.10 11.34
N TYR A 125 5.43 -2.64 12.22
CA TYR A 125 4.25 -1.90 11.81
C TYR A 125 4.61 -0.51 11.30
N TYR A 126 3.96 -0.09 10.22
CA TYR A 126 4.12 1.21 9.59
C TYR A 126 2.86 2.05 9.76
N GLY A 127 3.05 3.31 10.19
CA GLY A 127 1.96 4.25 10.41
C GLY A 127 1.26 4.06 11.77
N GLY A 128 0.22 4.84 11.99
CA GLY A 128 -0.59 4.78 13.21
C GLY A 128 -1.65 3.69 13.12
N ILE A 129 -1.40 2.54 13.75
CA ILE A 129 -2.32 1.41 13.78
C ILE A 129 -2.81 1.11 15.20
N LYS A 130 -3.99 0.51 15.29
CA LYS A 130 -4.44 -0.21 16.49
C LYS A 130 -4.00 -1.66 16.34
N LYS A 131 -2.90 -2.03 16.98
CA LYS A 131 -2.23 -3.33 16.81
C LYS A 131 -3.17 -4.52 16.97
N TYR A 132 -4.09 -4.45 17.93
CA TYR A 132 -5.08 -5.50 18.18
C TYR A 132 -6.09 -5.73 17.01
N GLN A 133 -6.15 -4.85 16.03
CA GLN A 133 -6.98 -5.04 14.83
C GLN A 133 -6.25 -5.83 13.72
N TRP A 134 -4.97 -6.12 13.91
CA TRP A 134 -4.14 -6.79 12.91
C TRP A 134 -3.90 -8.26 13.21
N VAL A 135 -4.31 -8.74 14.39
CA VAL A 135 -4.26 -10.15 14.75
C VAL A 135 -5.52 -10.88 14.32
N ALA A 136 -5.39 -12.17 14.04
CA ALA A 136 -6.47 -13.08 13.68
C ALA A 136 -7.29 -12.67 12.42
N ILE A 137 -6.67 -11.91 11.52
CA ILE A 137 -7.25 -11.56 10.21
C ILE A 137 -6.37 -12.10 9.08
N PRO A 138 -6.97 -12.43 7.91
CA PRO A 138 -6.20 -12.79 6.73
C PRO A 138 -5.42 -11.59 6.22
N LEU A 139 -4.16 -11.81 5.88
CA LEU A 139 -3.25 -10.81 5.30
C LEU A 139 -2.74 -11.32 3.94
N ALA A 140 -2.43 -10.37 3.06
CA ALA A 140 -1.76 -10.60 1.80
C ALA A 140 -0.35 -9.99 1.83
N LEU A 141 0.58 -10.58 1.09
CA LEU A 141 1.94 -10.07 0.94
C LEU A 141 2.06 -9.32 -0.39
N HIS A 142 2.43 -8.06 -0.32
CA HIS A 142 2.71 -7.21 -1.46
C HIS A 142 4.12 -6.66 -1.37
N GLY A 143 4.87 -6.72 -2.46
CA GLY A 143 6.21 -6.17 -2.44
C GLY A 143 6.98 -6.34 -3.73
N VAL A 144 8.26 -6.01 -3.63
CA VAL A 144 9.22 -6.12 -4.74
C VAL A 144 10.50 -6.73 -4.21
N VAL A 145 10.98 -7.76 -4.87
CA VAL A 145 12.29 -8.37 -4.59
C VAL A 145 13.29 -7.90 -5.63
N ALA A 146 14.32 -7.18 -5.18
CA ALA A 146 15.44 -6.82 -6.03
C ALA A 146 16.47 -7.96 -6.05
N LEU A 147 16.66 -8.58 -7.19
CA LEU A 147 17.62 -9.66 -7.38
C LEU A 147 19.04 -9.12 -7.53
N LYS A 148 20.05 -9.96 -7.25
CA LYS A 148 21.47 -9.59 -7.38
C LYS A 148 21.89 -9.18 -8.80
N ASN A 149 21.18 -9.62 -9.83
CA ASN A 149 21.38 -9.23 -11.22
C ASN A 149 20.76 -7.85 -11.57
N GLY A 150 20.10 -7.17 -10.60
CA GLY A 150 19.42 -5.90 -10.81
C GLY A 150 17.97 -5.99 -11.27
N GLU A 151 17.47 -7.20 -11.53
CA GLU A 151 16.07 -7.43 -11.85
C GLU A 151 15.19 -7.23 -10.63
N CYS A 152 13.97 -6.70 -10.83
CA CYS A 152 12.98 -6.53 -9.78
C CYS A 152 11.77 -7.44 -10.08
N VAL A 153 11.43 -8.29 -9.14
CA VAL A 153 10.27 -9.18 -9.20
C VAL A 153 9.16 -8.63 -8.32
N GLU A 154 7.99 -8.40 -8.89
CA GLU A 154 6.79 -8.04 -8.11
C GLU A 154 6.25 -9.31 -7.43
N VAL A 155 5.89 -9.19 -6.15
CA VAL A 155 5.31 -10.25 -5.34
C VAL A 155 3.94 -9.82 -4.86
N VAL A 156 2.92 -10.60 -5.19
CA VAL A 156 1.56 -10.48 -4.67
C VAL A 156 1.10 -11.89 -4.31
N ILE A 157 0.82 -12.14 -3.04
CA ILE A 157 0.39 -13.45 -2.53
C ILE A 157 -0.74 -13.23 -1.54
N GLY A 158 -1.86 -13.93 -1.70
CA GLY A 158 -3.01 -13.87 -0.79
C GLY A 158 -4.16 -13.02 -1.31
N GLU A 159 -4.09 -12.50 -2.54
CA GLU A 159 -5.21 -11.77 -3.19
C GLU A 159 -6.09 -12.70 -4.04
N ASP A 160 -5.53 -13.73 -4.65
CA ASP A 160 -6.30 -14.71 -5.41
C ASP A 160 -6.92 -15.77 -4.49
N VAL A 161 -8.09 -16.29 -4.89
CA VAL A 161 -8.85 -17.29 -4.10
C VAL A 161 -8.04 -18.59 -3.87
N CYS A 162 -7.09 -18.87 -4.75
CA CYS A 162 -6.24 -20.07 -4.66
C CYS A 162 -4.90 -19.82 -3.94
N ASP A 163 -4.64 -18.56 -3.56
CA ASP A 163 -3.41 -18.21 -2.87
C ASP A 163 -3.42 -18.71 -1.41
N ALA A 164 -2.22 -18.94 -0.91
CA ALA A 164 -2.02 -19.13 0.52
C ALA A 164 -2.33 -17.83 1.27
N VAL A 165 -3.05 -17.94 2.37
CA VAL A 165 -3.35 -16.81 3.26
C VAL A 165 -2.41 -16.87 4.46
N VAL A 166 -1.84 -15.73 4.80
CA VAL A 166 -0.99 -15.56 5.98
C VAL A 166 -1.68 -14.70 7.02
N GLY A 167 -1.17 -14.67 8.24
CA GLY A 167 -1.75 -13.85 9.30
C GLY A 167 -0.93 -13.85 10.56
N VAL A 168 -1.28 -12.95 11.47
CA VAL A 168 -0.75 -12.91 12.82
C VAL A 168 -1.69 -13.68 13.73
N SER A 169 -1.17 -14.70 14.41
CA SER A 169 -1.94 -15.49 15.39
C SER A 169 -2.21 -14.68 16.67
N ASP A 170 -3.26 -15.04 17.40
CA ASP A 170 -3.56 -14.47 18.69
C ASP A 170 -3.86 -15.58 19.70
N LEU A 171 -3.77 -15.27 20.99
CA LEU A 171 -4.04 -16.21 22.06
C LEU A 171 -5.54 -16.53 22.16
N LEU A 172 -5.85 -17.80 22.36
CA LEU A 172 -7.19 -18.20 22.77
C LEU A 172 -7.53 -17.60 24.14
N ILE A 173 -8.80 -17.28 24.36
CA ILE A 173 -9.29 -16.64 25.60
C ILE A 173 -8.84 -17.39 26.85
N HIS A 174 -8.74 -18.72 26.82
CA HIS A 174 -8.30 -19.55 27.95
C HIS A 174 -6.83 -19.35 28.31
N LEU A 175 -6.00 -18.85 27.37
CA LEU A 175 -4.58 -18.58 27.56
C LEU A 175 -4.30 -17.08 27.70
N ALA A 176 -5.27 -16.23 27.43
CA ALA A 176 -5.14 -14.79 27.29
C ALA A 176 -5.37 -14.01 28.61
N ALA A 177 -5.47 -14.66 29.78
CA ALA A 177 -5.81 -13.97 31.02
C ALA A 177 -4.96 -12.73 31.31
N LYS A 178 -3.64 -12.85 31.20
CA LYS A 178 -2.69 -11.75 31.41
C LYS A 178 -2.78 -10.70 30.31
N GLN A 179 -3.05 -11.11 29.07
CA GLN A 179 -3.23 -10.21 27.94
C GLN A 179 -4.47 -9.34 28.12
N MET A 180 -5.56 -9.93 28.61
CA MET A 180 -6.84 -9.24 28.83
C MET A 180 -6.79 -8.22 29.96
N GLU A 181 -5.81 -8.28 30.86
CA GLU A 181 -5.59 -7.29 31.93
C GLU A 181 -4.86 -6.04 31.42
N LYS A 182 -4.26 -6.10 30.22
CA LYS A 182 -3.50 -4.99 29.63
C LYS A 182 -4.44 -3.91 29.08
N LYS A 183 -3.91 -2.68 28.98
CA LYS A 183 -4.62 -1.60 28.27
C LYS A 183 -4.72 -1.92 26.79
N GLY A 184 -5.75 -1.44 26.11
CA GLY A 184 -5.94 -1.63 24.66
C GLY A 184 -4.75 -1.17 23.80
N SER A 185 -3.93 -0.23 24.27
CA SER A 185 -2.70 0.19 23.57
C SER A 185 -1.54 -0.80 23.66
N SER A 186 -1.58 -1.72 24.62
CA SER A 186 -0.52 -2.70 24.92
C SER A 186 -1.02 -4.15 24.96
N VAL A 187 -2.27 -4.38 24.60
CA VAL A 187 -2.84 -5.75 24.57
C VAL A 187 -2.14 -6.62 23.52
N VAL A 188 -1.64 -6.02 22.46
CA VAL A 188 -0.72 -6.59 21.46
C VAL A 188 0.46 -5.63 21.36
N GLU A 189 1.67 -6.11 21.57
CA GLU A 189 2.89 -5.31 21.41
C GLU A 189 3.31 -5.28 19.94
N GLY A 190 4.23 -4.39 19.56
CA GLY A 190 4.70 -4.29 18.18
C GLY A 190 5.46 -5.52 17.73
N GLU A 191 6.24 -6.09 18.64
CA GLU A 191 7.04 -7.30 18.41
C GLU A 191 6.21 -8.61 18.45
N ASP A 192 4.91 -8.53 18.78
CA ASP A 192 3.99 -9.67 18.71
C ASP A 192 3.28 -9.77 17.33
N LEU A 193 3.58 -8.85 16.39
CA LEU A 193 2.93 -8.79 15.08
C LEU A 193 3.65 -9.60 14.00
N ASP A 194 4.22 -10.75 14.38
CA ASP A 194 4.92 -11.62 13.46
C ASP A 194 3.96 -12.49 12.65
N ILE A 195 4.23 -12.59 11.35
CA ILE A 195 3.36 -13.27 10.40
C ILE A 195 3.69 -14.76 10.37
N LEU A 196 2.73 -15.60 10.70
CA LEU A 196 2.82 -17.04 10.55
C LEU A 196 2.71 -17.43 9.07
N ILE A 197 3.74 -18.14 8.55
CA ILE A 197 3.81 -18.58 7.17
C ILE A 197 3.93 -20.10 7.01
N GLY A 198 4.24 -20.83 8.06
CA GLY A 198 4.37 -22.29 8.00
C GLY A 198 4.33 -22.95 9.37
N SER A 199 3.80 -24.18 9.37
CA SER A 199 3.68 -25.02 10.58
C SER A 199 4.18 -26.45 10.34
N MET A 200 4.87 -26.67 9.22
CA MET A 200 5.45 -27.97 8.88
C MET A 200 6.94 -27.78 8.67
N PRO A 201 7.81 -28.52 9.40
CA PRO A 201 9.25 -28.39 9.23
C PRO A 201 9.63 -28.73 7.79
N ALA A 202 10.45 -27.89 7.17
CA ALA A 202 11.13 -28.26 5.94
C ALA A 202 12.06 -29.43 6.26
N ALA A 203 12.16 -30.41 5.35
CA ALA A 203 12.85 -31.69 5.55
C ALA A 203 14.08 -31.60 6.47
N SER A 204 14.26 -32.62 7.28
CA SER A 204 15.04 -32.77 8.51
C SER A 204 16.48 -32.26 8.61
N ASP A 205 17.05 -31.64 7.56
CA ASP A 205 18.44 -31.18 7.53
C ASP A 205 18.62 -29.73 7.02
N LEU A 206 17.54 -28.99 6.82
CA LEU A 206 17.61 -27.57 6.42
C LEU A 206 17.17 -26.69 7.58
N SER A 207 18.11 -26.31 8.41
CA SER A 207 17.97 -25.14 9.25
C SER A 207 17.69 -23.96 8.30
N LEU A 208 16.47 -23.41 8.34
CA LEU A 208 16.04 -22.24 7.57
C LEU A 208 16.84 -20.95 7.93
N ILE A 209 17.80 -21.06 8.84
CA ILE A 209 18.64 -19.96 9.33
C ILE A 209 19.73 -19.55 8.32
N HIS A 210 19.86 -20.23 7.20
CA HIS A 210 20.93 -20.00 6.22
C HIS A 210 20.48 -19.43 4.85
N ILE A 211 19.32 -18.79 4.81
CA ILE A 211 18.93 -18.07 3.59
C ILE A 211 19.24 -16.58 3.73
#